data_62b6170fa5cc66a9867465fedf919594
#
_entry.id   62b6170fa5cc66a9867465fedf919594
#
_cell.length_a   1.000
_cell.length_b   1.000
_cell.length_c   1.000
_cell.angle_alpha   90.00
_cell.angle_beta   90.00
_cell.angle_gamma   90.00
#
_symmetry.space_group_name_H-M   'P 1'
#
loop_
_entity.id
_entity.type
_entity.pdbx_description
1 polymer ?
#
loop_
_entity_poly.entity_id
_entity_poly.type
_entity_poly.pdbx_seq_one_letter_code
_entity_poly.pdbx_strand_id
1 'polypeptide(L)'
;MRRQFRRVLVAAATTALLTTAATPAATAAQAAGVQHGASRYPAVVDGHAPSLHPEGATWDPAHRRFLVGSLRHGTVSAVRPDGSVRTLVDDPGTIVSVIGLHADAARGRVLLANGDNGVGLRSSAATTGRLSGIGAYDLETGRRIFYVDLAAVAGDGGPHFANDIAFGPDGTAYVTDSRAPIVYRVGVDGRASVLLRDDRLKAAPDGYGLNGIVYQDGALLLGKYDDGTLWRVPVRRPAELRQVRLTGSAGVPGALAGLDGLLAGRDGAVLGVTNGLGAPGRDAQVELRSADGWRTARTVAVHASADPAPTAVTAGPGGGFYQLSGRMDLLFAGTLSDSFVLRRI
;
A
#
# COMPACT_ATOMS: atom_id res chain seq x y z
N MET A 1 21.30 -58.30 -57.62
CA MET A 1 20.38 -59.03 -58.53
C MET A 1 19.37 -58.10 -59.09
N ARG A 2 19.37 -58.00 -60.40
CA ARG A 2 18.49 -57.17 -61.26
C ARG A 2 17.03 -57.55 -61.13
N ARG A 3 16.07 -56.60 -61.27
CA ARG A 3 15.06 -56.66 -62.35
C ARG A 3 14.26 -55.33 -62.42
N GLN A 4 14.38 -54.69 -63.58
CA GLN A 4 13.52 -53.69 -64.20
C GLN A 4 12.18 -54.33 -64.60
N PHE A 5 11.16 -53.49 -64.80
CA PHE A 5 10.17 -53.50 -65.89
C PHE A 5 9.09 -52.46 -65.54
N ARG A 6 8.77 -51.54 -66.27
CA ARG A 6 8.46 -51.14 -67.65
C ARG A 6 7.21 -50.26 -67.58
N ARG A 7 7.33 -49.15 -68.28
CA ARG A 7 6.29 -48.16 -68.54
C ARG A 7 5.13 -48.74 -69.36
N VAL A 8 3.91 -48.19 -69.12
CA VAL A 8 2.85 -48.10 -70.16
C VAL A 8 2.23 -46.70 -70.03
N LEU A 9 2.32 -45.92 -71.13
CA LEU A 9 1.56 -44.69 -71.39
C LEU A 9 0.22 -45.12 -71.98
N VAL A 10 -0.91 -44.54 -71.47
CA VAL A 10 -2.16 -44.46 -72.20
C VAL A 10 -2.64 -43.00 -72.15
N ALA A 11 -2.68 -42.40 -73.32
CA ALA A 11 -3.29 -41.09 -73.56
C ALA A 11 -4.80 -41.30 -73.76
N ALA A 12 -5.60 -40.51 -73.12
CA ALA A 12 -7.01 -40.31 -73.45
C ALA A 12 -7.38 -38.87 -73.38
N ALA A 13 -7.77 -38.34 -74.50
CA ALA A 13 -8.36 -37.02 -74.65
C ALA A 13 -9.77 -36.98 -74.10
N THR A 14 -10.11 -35.92 -73.36
CA THR A 14 -11.49 -35.65 -73.04
C THR A 14 -11.78 -34.15 -73.03
N THR A 15 -12.81 -33.87 -73.68
CA THR A 15 -13.58 -32.66 -74.04
C THR A 15 -13.79 -31.70 -72.83
N ALA A 16 -13.58 -30.42 -73.05
CA ALA A 16 -13.96 -29.35 -72.16
C ALA A 16 -15.45 -29.06 -72.19
N LEU A 17 -16.14 -29.16 -71.09
CA LEU A 17 -17.45 -28.53 -70.85
C LEU A 17 -17.24 -27.33 -69.92
N LEU A 18 -17.49 -26.14 -70.43
CA LEU A 18 -17.57 -24.89 -69.65
C LEU A 18 -18.93 -24.92 -68.89
N THR A 19 -18.90 -25.09 -67.59
CA THR A 19 -20.03 -24.74 -66.75
C THR A 19 -19.69 -23.46 -65.98
N THR A 20 -20.42 -22.40 -66.25
CA THR A 20 -20.39 -21.16 -65.46
C THR A 20 -21.03 -21.40 -64.12
N ALA A 21 -20.23 -21.49 -63.07
CA ALA A 21 -20.70 -21.51 -61.69
C ALA A 21 -20.83 -20.06 -61.20
N ALA A 22 -22.07 -19.63 -60.92
CA ALA A 22 -22.35 -18.42 -60.19
C ALA A 22 -21.87 -18.55 -58.74
N THR A 23 -20.94 -17.74 -58.31
CA THR A 23 -20.53 -17.62 -56.90
C THR A 23 -21.59 -16.83 -56.17
N PRO A 24 -22.16 -17.36 -55.05
CA PRO A 24 -22.95 -16.54 -54.12
C PRO A 24 -22.01 -15.58 -53.42
N ALA A 25 -22.32 -14.29 -53.47
CA ALA A 25 -21.67 -13.26 -52.63
C ALA A 25 -21.99 -13.56 -51.16
N ALA A 26 -21.00 -14.09 -50.46
CA ALA A 26 -21.08 -14.20 -49.00
C ALA A 26 -20.96 -12.76 -48.43
N THR A 27 -22.11 -12.22 -48.01
CA THR A 27 -22.12 -11.04 -47.12
C THR A 27 -21.39 -11.40 -45.84
N ALA A 28 -20.16 -10.91 -45.72
CA ALA A 28 -19.43 -10.91 -44.44
C ALA A 28 -20.20 -10.01 -43.45
N ALA A 29 -21.02 -10.64 -42.63
CA ALA A 29 -21.51 -10.01 -41.43
C ALA A 29 -20.27 -9.72 -40.57
N GLN A 30 -19.85 -8.45 -40.53
CA GLN A 30 -18.90 -7.97 -39.52
C GLN A 30 -19.54 -8.22 -38.16
N ALA A 31 -19.10 -9.28 -37.51
CA ALA A 31 -19.29 -9.43 -36.09
C ALA A 31 -18.58 -8.23 -35.46
N ALA A 32 -19.34 -7.24 -35.06
CA ALA A 32 -18.87 -6.19 -34.17
C ALA A 32 -18.41 -6.91 -32.90
N GLY A 33 -17.12 -7.25 -32.85
CA GLY A 33 -16.46 -7.70 -31.64
C GLY A 33 -16.66 -6.58 -30.63
N VAL A 34 -17.53 -6.80 -29.67
CA VAL A 34 -17.55 -6.02 -28.45
C VAL A 34 -16.20 -6.24 -27.82
N GLN A 35 -15.24 -5.38 -28.17
CA GLN A 35 -14.04 -5.23 -27.37
C GLN A 35 -14.54 -4.79 -26.00
N HIS A 36 -14.63 -5.74 -25.08
CA HIS A 36 -14.61 -5.44 -23.66
C HIS A 36 -13.24 -4.82 -23.39
N GLY A 37 -13.10 -3.53 -23.69
CA GLY A 37 -11.97 -2.74 -23.25
C GLY A 37 -11.92 -2.95 -21.75
N ALA A 38 -10.86 -3.60 -21.27
CA ALA A 38 -10.60 -3.70 -19.85
C ALA A 38 -10.72 -2.26 -19.31
N SER A 39 -11.78 -1.98 -18.57
CA SER A 39 -12.03 -0.66 -18.01
C SER A 39 -10.77 -0.24 -17.28
N ARG A 40 -10.03 0.72 -17.85
CA ARG A 40 -8.83 1.24 -17.19
C ARG A 40 -9.32 1.89 -15.91
N TYR A 41 -8.83 1.40 -14.81
CA TYR A 41 -9.09 2.02 -13.52
C TYR A 41 -8.70 3.51 -13.61
N PRO A 42 -9.50 4.44 -13.07
CA PRO A 42 -9.24 5.87 -13.25
C PRO A 42 -7.91 6.28 -12.62
N ALA A 43 -7.25 7.27 -13.22
CA ALA A 43 -6.02 7.84 -12.67
C ALA A 43 -6.29 8.61 -11.35
N VAL A 44 -7.52 9.06 -11.17
CA VAL A 44 -7.98 9.74 -9.96
C VAL A 44 -9.29 9.10 -9.52
N VAL A 45 -9.36 8.72 -8.27
CA VAL A 45 -10.59 8.26 -7.61
C VAL A 45 -10.91 9.28 -6.52
N ASP A 46 -11.95 10.08 -6.76
CA ASP A 46 -12.48 11.04 -5.79
C ASP A 46 -13.48 10.30 -4.90
N GLY A 47 -13.05 9.96 -3.69
CA GLY A 47 -13.88 9.28 -2.71
C GLY A 47 -14.74 10.26 -1.92
N HIS A 48 -16.00 9.90 -1.68
CA HIS A 48 -16.94 10.71 -0.91
C HIS A 48 -17.59 9.89 0.20
N ALA A 49 -17.33 10.29 1.44
CA ALA A 49 -17.98 9.73 2.63
C ALA A 49 -17.90 10.73 3.78
N PRO A 50 -18.96 10.88 4.60
CA PRO A 50 -19.02 11.88 5.64
C PRO A 50 -17.83 11.81 6.59
N SER A 51 -17.02 12.85 6.62
CA SER A 51 -15.86 13.07 7.50
C SER A 51 -14.95 11.85 7.71
N LEU A 52 -14.73 11.08 6.65
CA LEU A 52 -13.96 9.81 6.77
C LEU A 52 -12.50 10.05 7.15
N HIS A 53 -11.89 11.06 6.54
CA HIS A 53 -10.46 11.40 6.72
C HIS A 53 -9.56 10.16 6.75
N PRO A 54 -9.42 9.44 5.62
CA PRO A 54 -8.58 8.25 5.58
C PRO A 54 -7.10 8.61 5.68
N GLU A 55 -6.38 7.91 6.56
CA GLU A 55 -4.94 8.06 6.74
C GLU A 55 -4.16 7.02 5.93
N GLY A 56 -4.59 5.76 5.94
CA GLY A 56 -3.98 4.67 5.21
C GLY A 56 -4.84 4.18 4.05
N ALA A 57 -4.18 3.61 3.03
CA ALA A 57 -4.82 2.97 1.89
C ALA A 57 -4.09 1.71 1.45
N THR A 58 -4.83 0.71 0.98
CA THR A 58 -4.28 -0.50 0.38
C THR A 58 -5.13 -0.98 -0.79
N TRP A 59 -4.49 -1.62 -1.77
CA TRP A 59 -5.18 -2.26 -2.88
C TRP A 59 -5.52 -3.71 -2.52
N ASP A 60 -6.78 -4.08 -2.67
CA ASP A 60 -7.28 -5.46 -2.57
C ASP A 60 -7.43 -6.03 -4.00
N PRO A 61 -6.44 -6.81 -4.49
CA PRO A 61 -6.48 -7.34 -5.85
C PRO A 61 -7.53 -8.43 -6.04
N ALA A 62 -7.94 -9.13 -4.97
CA ALA A 62 -8.93 -10.19 -5.05
C ALA A 62 -10.31 -9.63 -5.38
N HIS A 63 -10.67 -8.48 -4.79
CA HIS A 63 -11.95 -7.81 -5.00
C HIS A 63 -11.85 -6.58 -5.92
N ARG A 64 -10.65 -6.28 -6.45
CA ARG A 64 -10.38 -5.15 -7.37
C ARG A 64 -10.89 -3.82 -6.83
N ARG A 65 -10.56 -3.51 -5.58
CA ARG A 65 -10.98 -2.29 -4.86
C ARG A 65 -9.84 -1.72 -4.03
N PHE A 66 -9.90 -0.44 -3.74
CA PHE A 66 -9.10 0.11 -2.66
C PHE A 66 -9.82 -0.09 -1.32
N LEU A 67 -9.05 -0.25 -0.26
CA LEU A 67 -9.49 -0.14 1.12
C LEU A 67 -8.82 1.07 1.71
N VAL A 68 -9.58 1.86 2.47
CA VAL A 68 -9.07 3.04 3.17
C VAL A 68 -9.48 2.99 4.64
N GLY A 69 -8.58 3.43 5.51
CA GLY A 69 -8.77 3.42 6.97
C GLY A 69 -9.12 4.79 7.50
N SER A 70 -10.27 4.93 8.18
CA SER A 70 -10.69 6.19 8.75
C SER A 70 -9.97 6.52 10.06
N LEU A 71 -9.27 7.65 10.08
CA LEU A 71 -8.70 8.19 11.31
C LEU A 71 -9.81 8.67 12.26
N ARG A 72 -10.90 9.23 11.71
CA ARG A 72 -11.97 9.81 12.52
C ARG A 72 -12.97 8.77 13.04
N HIS A 73 -13.38 7.80 12.20
CA HIS A 73 -14.44 6.85 12.54
C HIS A 73 -13.92 5.50 13.06
N GLY A 74 -12.63 5.19 12.87
CA GLY A 74 -12.08 3.89 13.23
C GLY A 74 -12.70 2.76 12.40
N THR A 75 -12.92 2.99 11.11
CA THR A 75 -13.52 2.03 10.18
C THR A 75 -12.59 1.76 9.00
N VAL A 76 -12.75 0.61 8.34
CA VAL A 76 -12.16 0.36 7.02
C VAL A 76 -13.27 0.37 5.98
N SER A 77 -13.08 1.11 4.91
CA SER A 77 -14.05 1.25 3.84
C SER A 77 -13.48 0.80 2.50
N ALA A 78 -14.30 0.11 1.71
CA ALA A 78 -14.03 -0.24 0.33
C ALA A 78 -14.39 0.94 -0.59
N VAL A 79 -13.49 1.30 -1.50
CA VAL A 79 -13.66 2.39 -2.47
C VAL A 79 -13.64 1.83 -3.88
N ARG A 80 -14.67 2.14 -4.65
CA ARG A 80 -14.82 1.74 -6.05
C ARG A 80 -14.22 2.76 -7.01
N PRO A 81 -14.04 2.40 -8.29
CA PRO A 81 -13.52 3.31 -9.31
C PRO A 81 -14.33 4.59 -9.51
N ASP A 82 -15.63 4.54 -9.22
CA ASP A 82 -16.54 5.68 -9.30
C ASP A 82 -16.53 6.59 -8.06
N GLY A 83 -15.64 6.31 -7.10
CA GLY A 83 -15.52 7.04 -5.84
C GLY A 83 -16.53 6.63 -4.77
N SER A 84 -17.46 5.71 -5.07
CA SER A 84 -18.41 5.23 -4.06
C SER A 84 -17.71 4.47 -2.94
N VAL A 85 -18.16 4.71 -1.71
CA VAL A 85 -17.53 4.20 -0.48
C VAL A 85 -18.52 3.35 0.28
N ARG A 86 -18.06 2.17 0.73
CA ARG A 86 -18.84 1.26 1.58
C ARG A 86 -17.99 0.76 2.73
N THR A 87 -18.46 0.89 3.95
CA THR A 87 -17.80 0.33 5.13
C THR A 87 -17.71 -1.20 5.03
N LEU A 88 -16.51 -1.72 5.24
CA LEU A 88 -16.20 -3.15 5.30
C LEU A 88 -15.97 -3.59 6.76
N VAL A 89 -15.18 -2.82 7.51
CA VAL A 89 -14.89 -3.12 8.92
C VAL A 89 -15.42 -1.99 9.78
N ASP A 90 -16.25 -2.34 10.77
CA ASP A 90 -16.67 -1.48 11.86
C ASP A 90 -16.67 -2.31 13.15
N ASP A 91 -15.68 -2.08 14.02
CA ASP A 91 -15.52 -2.76 15.30
C ASP A 91 -15.37 -1.72 16.42
N PRO A 92 -16.50 -1.05 16.78
CA PRO A 92 -16.48 0.12 17.66
C PRO A 92 -16.06 -0.18 19.10
N GLY A 93 -16.13 -1.44 19.51
CA GLY A 93 -15.65 -1.87 20.84
C GLY A 93 -14.13 -2.03 20.91
N THR A 94 -13.42 -1.94 19.76
CA THR A 94 -12.00 -2.26 19.70
C THR A 94 -11.19 -1.17 18.99
N ILE A 95 -11.68 -0.65 17.86
CA ILE A 95 -10.94 0.30 17.02
C ILE A 95 -11.34 1.72 17.40
N VAL A 96 -10.35 2.57 17.66
CA VAL A 96 -10.51 4.03 17.84
C VAL A 96 -10.25 4.75 16.52
N SER A 97 -9.08 4.54 15.93
CA SER A 97 -8.68 5.11 14.63
C SER A 97 -7.91 4.08 13.83
N VAL A 98 -8.17 4.02 12.53
CA VAL A 98 -7.35 3.21 11.62
C VAL A 98 -6.29 4.11 11.01
N ILE A 99 -5.03 3.77 11.27
CA ILE A 99 -3.84 4.46 10.78
C ILE A 99 -3.39 3.74 9.49
N GLY A 100 -2.27 3.06 9.48
CA GLY A 100 -1.85 2.22 8.37
C GLY A 100 -2.73 0.97 8.22
N LEU A 101 -2.92 0.49 6.98
CA LEU A 101 -3.58 -0.79 6.72
C LEU A 101 -3.00 -1.45 5.47
N HIS A 102 -2.94 -2.80 5.49
CA HIS A 102 -2.45 -3.57 4.36
C HIS A 102 -3.27 -4.83 4.10
N ALA A 103 -3.63 -5.06 2.83
CA ALA A 103 -4.30 -6.27 2.40
C ALA A 103 -3.28 -7.42 2.22
N ASP A 104 -3.48 -8.51 2.95
CA ASP A 104 -2.83 -9.80 2.74
C ASP A 104 -3.78 -10.70 1.95
N ALA A 105 -3.91 -10.41 0.65
CA ALA A 105 -4.85 -11.08 -0.24
C ALA A 105 -4.60 -12.59 -0.34
N ALA A 106 -3.34 -13.02 -0.20
CA ALA A 106 -2.99 -14.45 -0.21
C ALA A 106 -3.61 -15.21 0.98
N ARG A 107 -3.95 -14.49 2.06
CA ARG A 107 -4.57 -15.06 3.27
C ARG A 107 -5.99 -14.56 3.49
N GLY A 108 -6.56 -13.83 2.53
CA GLY A 108 -7.94 -13.33 2.60
C GLY A 108 -8.19 -12.34 3.74
N ARG A 109 -7.19 -11.59 4.15
CA ARG A 109 -7.31 -10.69 5.32
C ARG A 109 -6.76 -9.29 5.04
N VAL A 110 -7.27 -8.31 5.76
CA VAL A 110 -6.67 -6.98 5.91
C VAL A 110 -6.17 -6.82 7.34
N LEU A 111 -4.95 -6.32 7.50
CA LEU A 111 -4.44 -5.89 8.79
C LEU A 111 -4.52 -4.37 8.88
N LEU A 112 -4.85 -3.87 10.07
CA LEU A 112 -4.91 -2.45 10.36
C LEU A 112 -4.18 -2.13 11.66
N ALA A 113 -3.46 -1.01 11.67
CA ALA A 113 -2.91 -0.41 12.85
C ALA A 113 -3.98 0.47 13.51
N ASN A 114 -4.18 0.28 14.83
CA ASN A 114 -5.12 1.03 15.64
C ASN A 114 -4.33 1.92 16.62
N GLY A 115 -4.43 3.21 16.41
CA GLY A 115 -3.83 4.24 17.26
C GLY A 115 -4.86 5.25 17.71
N ASP A 116 -4.45 6.22 18.53
CA ASP A 116 -5.30 7.36 18.89
C ASP A 116 -4.45 8.62 19.07
N ASN A 117 -4.66 9.61 18.23
CA ASN A 117 -4.06 10.93 18.30
C ASN A 117 -5.04 12.04 18.76
N GLY A 118 -6.21 11.65 19.27
CA GLY A 118 -7.19 12.57 19.84
C GLY A 118 -8.22 13.16 18.87
N VAL A 119 -8.18 12.81 17.56
CA VAL A 119 -9.13 13.34 16.57
C VAL A 119 -10.26 12.38 16.22
N GLY A 120 -10.18 11.14 16.67
CA GLY A 120 -11.20 10.11 16.45
C GLY A 120 -12.47 10.39 17.26
N LEU A 121 -13.62 9.96 16.73
CA LEU A 121 -14.90 10.06 17.47
C LEU A 121 -14.91 9.21 18.75
N ARG A 122 -14.02 8.23 18.85
CA ARG A 122 -13.88 7.32 19.99
C ARG A 122 -12.66 7.63 20.84
N SER A 123 -11.95 8.73 20.54
CA SER A 123 -10.79 9.19 21.32
C SER A 123 -11.18 9.53 22.76
N SER A 124 -10.29 9.20 23.68
CA SER A 124 -10.44 9.48 25.11
C SER A 124 -9.10 9.80 25.75
N ALA A 125 -9.11 10.40 26.93
CA ALA A 125 -7.89 10.64 27.69
C ALA A 125 -7.13 9.33 28.05
N ALA A 126 -7.83 8.20 28.08
CA ALA A 126 -7.22 6.90 28.36
C ALA A 126 -6.50 6.31 27.14
N THR A 127 -6.93 6.65 25.93
CA THR A 127 -6.43 6.07 24.66
C THR A 127 -5.50 7.00 23.90
N THR A 128 -5.70 8.32 23.98
CA THR A 128 -4.90 9.31 23.24
C THR A 128 -3.42 9.24 23.59
N GLY A 129 -2.58 8.96 22.60
CA GLY A 129 -1.12 8.79 22.72
C GLY A 129 -0.67 7.56 23.50
N ARG A 130 -1.59 6.63 23.78
CA ARG A 130 -1.33 5.40 24.55
C ARG A 130 -1.78 4.13 23.84
N LEU A 131 -2.76 4.24 22.95
CA LEU A 131 -3.32 3.13 22.22
C LEU A 131 -2.37 2.72 21.08
N SER A 132 -1.97 1.46 21.08
CA SER A 132 -1.20 0.83 20.03
C SER A 132 -1.71 -0.58 19.86
N GLY A 133 -2.34 -0.89 18.74
CA GLY A 133 -2.90 -2.19 18.47
C GLY A 133 -2.82 -2.60 17.01
N ILE A 134 -2.96 -3.89 16.76
CA ILE A 134 -3.10 -4.43 15.42
C ILE A 134 -4.29 -5.38 15.34
N GLY A 135 -5.16 -5.16 14.38
CA GLY A 135 -6.28 -6.04 14.08
C GLY A 135 -6.13 -6.71 12.72
N ALA A 136 -6.57 -7.97 12.63
CA ALA A 136 -6.74 -8.66 11.36
C ALA A 136 -8.22 -8.94 11.14
N TYR A 137 -8.69 -8.61 9.93
CA TYR A 137 -10.10 -8.74 9.55
C TYR A 137 -10.21 -9.44 8.19
N ASP A 138 -11.23 -10.24 8.04
CA ASP A 138 -11.51 -10.97 6.81
C ASP A 138 -11.87 -10.01 5.67
N LEU A 139 -11.23 -10.17 4.51
CA LEU A 139 -11.40 -9.28 3.35
C LEU A 139 -12.79 -9.35 2.72
N GLU A 140 -13.50 -10.47 2.86
CA GLU A 140 -14.85 -10.62 2.28
C GLU A 140 -15.91 -10.03 3.20
N THR A 141 -15.85 -10.39 4.50
CA THR A 141 -16.92 -10.17 5.46
C THR A 141 -16.68 -9.02 6.42
N GLY A 142 -15.44 -8.54 6.55
CA GLY A 142 -15.03 -7.56 7.55
C GLY A 142 -15.03 -8.11 9.00
N ARG A 143 -15.22 -9.41 9.20
CA ARG A 143 -15.22 -10.01 10.54
C ARG A 143 -13.81 -10.07 11.10
N ARG A 144 -13.68 -9.75 12.41
CA ARG A 144 -12.42 -9.84 13.12
C ARG A 144 -11.91 -11.28 13.17
N ILE A 145 -10.65 -11.47 12.77
CA ILE A 145 -9.89 -12.72 12.88
C ILE A 145 -9.15 -12.71 14.23
N PHE A 146 -8.40 -11.65 14.50
CA PHE A 146 -7.77 -11.41 15.79
C PHE A 146 -7.57 -9.91 16.05
N TYR A 147 -7.27 -9.57 17.29
CA TYR A 147 -6.76 -8.25 17.69
C TYR A 147 -5.71 -8.43 18.79
N VAL A 148 -4.66 -7.61 18.72
CA VAL A 148 -3.54 -7.62 19.69
C VAL A 148 -3.31 -6.21 20.20
N ASP A 149 -3.26 -6.06 21.50
CA ASP A 149 -2.80 -4.86 22.18
C ASP A 149 -1.27 -4.84 22.19
N LEU A 150 -0.68 -4.01 21.32
CA LEU A 150 0.76 -3.89 21.17
C LEU A 150 1.40 -3.09 22.31
N ALA A 151 0.66 -2.17 22.94
CA ALA A 151 1.13 -1.46 24.14
C ALA A 151 1.34 -2.44 25.31
N ALA A 152 0.42 -3.41 25.47
CA ALA A 152 0.61 -4.49 26.44
C ALA A 152 1.80 -5.41 26.09
N VAL A 153 2.05 -5.66 24.79
CA VAL A 153 3.24 -6.41 24.32
C VAL A 153 4.54 -5.64 24.60
N ALA A 154 4.54 -4.31 24.48
CA ALA A 154 5.67 -3.46 24.82
C ALA A 154 6.01 -3.52 26.31
N GLY A 155 4.99 -3.53 27.16
CA GLY A 155 5.09 -3.79 28.60
C GLY A 155 5.79 -2.70 29.43
N ASP A 156 5.93 -1.49 28.88
CA ASP A 156 6.65 -0.39 29.55
C ASP A 156 5.75 0.71 30.12
N GLY A 157 4.44 0.66 29.83
CA GLY A 157 3.46 1.65 30.30
C GLY A 157 3.63 3.06 29.72
N GLY A 158 4.50 3.21 28.73
CA GLY A 158 4.81 4.48 28.07
C GLY A 158 3.76 4.91 27.04
N PRO A 159 4.04 6.00 26.31
CA PRO A 159 3.24 6.40 25.15
C PRO A 159 3.48 5.45 23.98
N HIS A 160 2.40 5.09 23.29
CA HIS A 160 2.40 4.20 22.14
C HIS A 160 1.47 4.68 21.05
N PHE A 161 1.80 4.35 19.78
CA PHE A 161 0.97 4.64 18.62
C PHE A 161 1.36 3.72 17.47
N ALA A 162 0.61 2.62 17.25
CA ALA A 162 0.81 1.77 16.08
C ALA A 162 0.54 2.58 14.82
N ASN A 163 1.48 2.53 13.86
CA ASN A 163 1.38 3.35 12.65
C ASN A 163 1.22 2.50 11.38
N ASP A 164 2.28 1.92 10.87
CA ASP A 164 2.25 1.25 9.57
C ASP A 164 2.69 -0.21 9.65
N ILE A 165 2.42 -0.98 8.59
CA ILE A 165 2.54 -2.43 8.57
C ILE A 165 3.28 -2.87 7.32
N ALA A 166 4.22 -3.82 7.44
CA ALA A 166 4.80 -4.54 6.32
C ALA A 166 4.68 -6.05 6.54
N PHE A 167 4.60 -6.81 5.44
CA PHE A 167 4.57 -8.27 5.50
C PHE A 167 5.88 -8.91 5.08
N GLY A 168 6.31 -9.91 5.84
CA GLY A 168 7.25 -10.91 5.37
C GLY A 168 6.58 -11.92 4.42
N PRO A 169 7.38 -12.72 3.69
CA PRO A 169 6.85 -13.70 2.72
C PRO A 169 6.04 -14.83 3.38
N ASP A 170 6.25 -15.08 4.66
CA ASP A 170 5.52 -16.04 5.47
C ASP A 170 4.19 -15.48 6.01
N GLY A 171 3.89 -14.19 5.76
CA GLY A 171 2.71 -13.49 6.26
C GLY A 171 2.88 -12.94 7.68
N THR A 172 4.07 -13.03 8.26
CA THR A 172 4.39 -12.28 9.48
C THR A 172 4.27 -10.79 9.21
N ALA A 173 3.52 -10.09 10.05
CA ALA A 173 3.41 -8.64 10.01
C ALA A 173 4.47 -7.98 10.91
N TYR A 174 5.00 -6.87 10.45
CA TYR A 174 5.90 -5.99 11.20
C TYR A 174 5.22 -4.64 11.33
N VAL A 175 5.17 -4.09 12.54
CA VAL A 175 4.40 -2.87 12.85
C VAL A 175 5.31 -1.85 13.50
N THR A 176 5.27 -0.62 13.00
CA THR A 176 5.98 0.51 13.61
C THR A 176 5.18 1.15 14.72
N ASP A 177 5.87 1.66 15.75
CA ASP A 177 5.28 2.49 16.79
C ASP A 177 5.86 3.91 16.69
N SER A 178 5.01 4.90 16.46
CA SER A 178 5.48 6.28 16.26
C SER A 178 5.80 7.02 17.56
N ARG A 179 5.30 6.55 18.70
CA ARG A 179 5.55 7.19 20.01
C ARG A 179 6.62 6.47 20.83
N ALA A 180 6.91 5.21 20.48
CA ALA A 180 7.96 4.41 21.08
C ALA A 180 8.99 3.96 20.02
N PRO A 181 10.28 3.79 20.36
CA PRO A 181 11.31 3.32 19.44
C PRO A 181 11.22 1.80 19.21
N ILE A 182 10.05 1.32 18.81
CA ILE A 182 9.72 -0.10 18.77
C ILE A 182 9.25 -0.50 17.36
N VAL A 183 9.69 -1.69 16.94
CA VAL A 183 9.05 -2.45 15.86
C VAL A 183 8.54 -3.76 16.43
N TYR A 184 7.27 -4.06 16.22
CA TYR A 184 6.66 -5.32 16.63
C TYR A 184 6.71 -6.35 15.50
N ARG A 185 6.65 -7.62 15.88
CA ARG A 185 6.46 -8.76 15.02
C ARG A 185 5.17 -9.48 15.42
N VAL A 186 4.29 -9.74 14.46
CA VAL A 186 2.99 -10.38 14.68
C VAL A 186 2.83 -11.54 13.71
N GLY A 187 2.66 -12.73 14.22
CA GLY A 187 2.45 -13.95 13.46
C GLY A 187 1.09 -13.98 12.78
N VAL A 188 0.92 -14.91 11.85
CA VAL A 188 -0.37 -15.14 11.16
C VAL A 188 -1.49 -15.54 12.12
N ASP A 189 -1.14 -16.08 13.26
CA ASP A 189 -2.03 -16.50 14.36
C ASP A 189 -2.30 -15.40 15.39
N GLY A 190 -1.78 -14.19 15.19
CA GLY A 190 -1.91 -13.06 16.10
C GLY A 190 -0.92 -13.07 17.28
N ARG A 191 -0.01 -14.04 17.38
CA ARG A 191 1.03 -13.99 18.41
C ARG A 191 2.01 -12.85 18.11
N ALA A 192 2.14 -11.95 19.08
CA ALA A 192 2.96 -10.76 18.93
C ALA A 192 4.15 -10.75 19.91
N SER A 193 5.22 -10.09 19.47
CA SER A 193 6.41 -9.84 20.28
C SER A 193 7.10 -8.55 19.81
N VAL A 194 7.92 -7.96 20.66
CA VAL A 194 8.85 -6.88 20.24
C VAL A 194 9.94 -7.52 19.39
N LEU A 195 10.08 -7.08 18.15
CA LEU A 195 11.19 -7.46 17.26
C LEU A 195 12.46 -6.66 17.62
N LEU A 196 12.28 -5.36 17.81
CA LEU A 196 13.35 -4.42 18.08
C LEU A 196 12.86 -3.29 18.98
N ARG A 197 13.68 -2.91 19.95
CA ARG A 197 13.59 -1.67 20.71
C ARG A 197 14.97 -1.03 20.71
N ASP A 198 15.08 0.19 20.20
CA ASP A 198 16.37 0.86 20.08
C ASP A 198 16.22 2.39 20.15
N ASP A 199 16.87 3.03 21.10
CA ASP A 199 16.75 4.47 21.35
C ASP A 199 17.17 5.36 20.17
N ARG A 200 17.94 4.83 19.23
CA ARG A 200 18.27 5.54 17.97
C ARG A 200 17.04 5.85 17.11
N LEU A 201 15.95 5.11 17.32
CA LEU A 201 14.67 5.27 16.62
C LEU A 201 13.69 6.18 17.36
N LYS A 202 14.08 6.71 18.53
CA LYS A 202 13.22 7.55 19.36
C LYS A 202 12.78 8.81 18.61
N ALA A 203 11.51 9.16 18.76
CA ALA A 203 10.97 10.41 18.25
C ALA A 203 11.53 11.62 19.01
N ALA A 204 11.46 12.79 18.40
CA ALA A 204 11.59 14.05 19.12
C ALA A 204 10.52 14.13 20.24
N PRO A 205 10.75 14.92 21.31
CA PRO A 205 9.75 15.12 22.36
C PRO A 205 8.39 15.51 21.75
N ASP A 206 7.33 14.86 22.21
CA ASP A 206 5.95 15.03 21.74
C ASP A 206 5.71 14.79 20.25
N GLY A 207 6.74 14.36 19.50
CA GLY A 207 6.68 14.05 18.07
C GLY A 207 6.22 12.63 17.75
N TYR A 208 6.11 12.38 16.45
CA TYR A 208 5.95 11.06 15.85
C TYR A 208 7.26 10.65 15.17
N GLY A 209 7.82 9.51 15.53
CA GLY A 209 9.09 8.98 15.01
C GLY A 209 8.88 8.01 13.86
N LEU A 210 8.97 6.70 14.16
CA LEU A 210 8.76 5.66 13.16
C LEU A 210 7.39 5.77 12.51
N ASN A 211 7.36 5.69 11.18
CA ASN A 211 6.14 5.78 10.40
C ASN A 211 6.13 4.67 9.34
N GLY A 212 6.23 4.99 8.05
CA GLY A 212 6.20 4.03 6.97
C GLY A 212 7.23 2.91 7.11
N ILE A 213 6.84 1.71 6.68
CA ILE A 213 7.66 0.50 6.76
C ILE A 213 7.51 -0.34 5.50
N VAL A 214 8.60 -0.88 4.97
CA VAL A 214 8.57 -1.90 3.92
C VAL A 214 9.46 -3.09 4.26
N TYR A 215 9.04 -4.28 3.86
CA TYR A 215 9.88 -5.48 3.88
C TYR A 215 10.54 -5.66 2.51
N GLN A 216 11.86 -5.79 2.49
CA GLN A 216 12.62 -6.04 1.28
C GLN A 216 13.87 -6.88 1.59
N ASP A 217 14.06 -7.98 0.85
CA ASP A 217 15.25 -8.83 0.90
C ASP A 217 15.69 -9.24 2.32
N GLY A 218 14.73 -9.67 3.14
CA GLY A 218 14.99 -10.12 4.52
C GLY A 218 15.29 -9.01 5.52
N ALA A 219 14.99 -7.76 5.16
CA ALA A 219 15.12 -6.61 6.03
C ALA A 219 13.88 -5.71 5.98
N LEU A 220 13.70 -4.92 7.02
CA LEU A 220 12.76 -3.83 7.06
C LEU A 220 13.48 -2.53 6.73
N LEU A 221 12.83 -1.67 5.95
CA LEU A 221 13.19 -0.27 5.80
C LEU A 221 12.15 0.56 6.55
N LEU A 222 12.60 1.39 7.46
CA LEU A 222 11.77 2.18 8.36
C LEU A 222 12.01 3.65 8.08
N GLY A 223 10.96 4.39 7.76
CA GLY A 223 10.98 5.85 7.69
C GLY A 223 10.80 6.46 9.08
N LYS A 224 11.55 7.50 9.42
CA LYS A 224 11.27 8.37 10.54
C LYS A 224 10.65 9.66 10.05
N TYR A 225 9.51 9.99 10.61
CA TYR A 225 8.71 11.14 10.19
C TYR A 225 9.33 12.47 10.60
N ASP A 226 9.79 12.58 11.84
CA ASP A 226 10.29 13.81 12.46
C ASP A 226 11.56 14.36 11.80
N ASP A 227 12.51 13.49 11.47
CA ASP A 227 13.83 13.88 10.96
C ASP A 227 14.10 13.41 9.51
N GLY A 228 13.20 12.64 8.91
CA GLY A 228 13.31 12.15 7.53
C GLY A 228 14.41 11.13 7.33
N THR A 229 14.89 10.48 8.38
CA THR A 229 15.90 9.44 8.28
C THR A 229 15.28 8.10 7.86
N LEU A 230 16.06 7.30 7.16
CA LEU A 230 15.69 5.93 6.78
C LEU A 230 16.59 4.95 7.51
N TRP A 231 16.01 3.87 8.02
CA TRP A 231 16.71 2.86 8.78
C TRP A 231 16.50 1.47 8.19
N ARG A 232 17.52 0.62 8.24
CA ARG A 232 17.47 -0.77 7.81
C ARG A 232 17.63 -1.72 8.98
N VAL A 233 16.67 -2.66 9.13
CA VAL A 233 16.66 -3.68 10.18
C VAL A 233 16.66 -5.07 9.54
N PRO A 234 17.75 -5.84 9.59
CA PRO A 234 17.73 -7.25 9.18
C PRO A 234 16.79 -8.04 10.11
N VAL A 235 15.75 -8.67 9.58
CA VAL A 235 14.72 -9.34 10.40
C VAL A 235 15.28 -10.47 11.26
N ARG A 236 16.27 -11.20 10.76
CA ARG A 236 16.91 -12.30 11.50
C ARG A 236 17.94 -11.85 12.53
N ARG A 237 18.42 -10.60 12.42
CA ARG A 237 19.45 -10.01 13.28
C ARG A 237 19.10 -8.53 13.53
N PRO A 238 18.00 -8.24 14.24
CA PRO A 238 17.50 -6.88 14.40
C PRO A 238 18.49 -5.95 15.12
N ALA A 239 19.37 -6.49 15.98
CA ALA A 239 20.42 -5.72 16.62
C ALA A 239 21.43 -5.11 15.62
N GLU A 240 21.51 -5.59 14.37
CA GLU A 240 22.30 -4.99 13.29
C GLU A 240 21.56 -3.82 12.59
N LEU A 241 20.61 -3.20 13.28
CA LEU A 241 19.97 -1.95 12.87
C LEU A 241 21.02 -0.91 12.47
N ARG A 242 20.81 -0.29 11.31
CA ARG A 242 21.65 0.82 10.86
C ARG A 242 20.86 1.88 10.14
N GLN A 243 21.29 3.12 10.26
CA GLN A 243 20.79 4.21 9.43
C GLN A 243 21.27 4.04 7.99
N VAL A 244 20.37 4.24 7.05
CA VAL A 244 20.69 4.32 5.61
C VAL A 244 21.18 5.74 5.33
N ARG A 245 22.37 5.87 4.77
CA ARG A 245 22.89 7.19 4.38
C ARG A 245 22.14 7.64 3.12
N LEU A 246 21.24 8.60 3.29
CA LEU A 246 20.52 9.21 2.18
C LEU A 246 21.39 10.24 1.46
N THR A 247 21.33 10.23 0.13
CA THR A 247 21.97 11.22 -0.72
C THR A 247 20.97 11.73 -1.73
N GLY A 248 20.97 13.04 -2.00
CA GLY A 248 20.21 13.63 -3.09
C GLY A 248 20.88 13.48 -4.45
N SER A 249 20.16 13.68 -5.50
CA SER A 249 20.67 14.04 -6.82
C SER A 249 20.59 15.55 -7.01
N ALA A 250 21.11 16.09 -8.14
CA ALA A 250 21.08 17.54 -8.38
C ALA A 250 19.63 18.08 -8.22
N GLY A 251 19.47 19.04 -7.30
CA GLY A 251 18.17 19.64 -6.98
C GLY A 251 17.22 18.79 -6.12
N VAL A 252 17.61 17.59 -5.71
CA VAL A 252 16.79 16.69 -4.88
C VAL A 252 17.44 16.55 -3.50
N PRO A 253 16.73 16.89 -2.41
CA PRO A 253 17.26 16.76 -1.05
C PRO A 253 17.60 15.31 -0.68
N GLY A 254 18.63 15.12 0.15
CA GLY A 254 18.91 13.83 0.78
C GLY A 254 18.01 13.55 1.98
N ALA A 255 17.63 14.61 2.73
CA ALA A 255 16.74 14.47 3.89
C ALA A 255 15.26 14.56 3.46
N LEU A 256 14.43 13.75 4.10
CA LEU A 256 13.03 13.56 3.75
C LEU A 256 12.13 13.80 4.98
N ALA A 257 12.32 14.91 5.69
CA ALA A 257 11.46 15.26 6.84
C ALA A 257 9.97 15.21 6.43
N GLY A 258 9.14 14.67 7.31
CA GLY A 258 7.76 14.37 7.01
C GLY A 258 7.57 13.07 6.21
N LEU A 259 8.57 12.18 6.14
CA LEU A 259 8.49 10.89 5.46
C LEU A 259 7.43 10.02 6.14
N ASP A 260 6.32 9.85 5.45
CA ASP A 260 5.11 9.17 5.91
C ASP A 260 5.04 7.75 5.33
N GLY A 261 3.95 7.36 4.69
CA GLY A 261 3.79 6.02 4.14
C GLY A 261 4.87 5.61 3.14
N LEU A 262 5.31 4.36 3.21
CA LEU A 262 6.30 3.74 2.32
C LEU A 262 5.71 2.54 1.58
N LEU A 263 6.20 2.28 0.38
CA LEU A 263 5.82 1.13 -0.43
C LEU A 263 7.03 0.56 -1.18
N ALA A 264 7.16 -0.76 -1.21
CA ALA A 264 8.09 -1.42 -2.13
C ALA A 264 7.65 -1.18 -3.58
N GLY A 265 8.48 -0.48 -4.32
CA GLY A 265 8.29 -0.17 -5.73
C GLY A 265 8.82 -1.28 -6.64
N ARG A 266 8.89 -0.97 -7.95
CA ARG A 266 9.48 -1.88 -8.94
C ARG A 266 11.01 -1.86 -8.87
N ASP A 267 11.64 -2.94 -9.29
CA ASP A 267 13.09 -3.05 -9.45
C ASP A 267 13.88 -2.66 -8.19
N GLY A 268 13.34 -3.03 -7.02
CA GLY A 268 13.97 -2.75 -5.74
C GLY A 268 13.92 -1.29 -5.27
N ALA A 269 13.15 -0.42 -5.95
CA ALA A 269 12.89 0.93 -5.46
C ALA A 269 12.02 0.92 -4.21
N VAL A 270 12.06 2.00 -3.45
CA VAL A 270 11.09 2.32 -2.41
C VAL A 270 10.42 3.63 -2.78
N LEU A 271 9.11 3.62 -2.83
CA LEU A 271 8.28 4.81 -3.00
C LEU A 271 7.83 5.29 -1.64
N GLY A 272 7.66 6.59 -1.49
CA GLY A 272 7.13 7.17 -0.28
C GLY A 272 6.38 8.48 -0.56
N VAL A 273 5.70 8.95 0.44
CA VAL A 273 5.14 10.30 0.47
C VAL A 273 5.73 11.08 1.63
N THR A 274 5.82 12.39 1.46
CA THR A 274 6.18 13.31 2.54
C THR A 274 5.06 14.35 2.69
N ASN A 275 4.90 14.87 3.90
CA ASN A 275 3.95 15.95 4.16
C ASN A 275 4.45 16.88 5.28
N GLY A 276 3.73 17.97 5.52
CA GLY A 276 4.05 18.97 6.52
C GLY A 276 3.11 18.95 7.73
N LEU A 277 2.40 17.86 8.01
CA LEU A 277 1.39 17.81 9.06
C LEU A 277 1.94 17.91 10.49
N GLY A 278 3.13 17.36 10.75
CA GLY A 278 3.75 17.35 12.07
C GLY A 278 5.28 17.41 12.05
N ALA A 279 5.87 17.66 10.88
CA ALA A 279 7.29 17.82 10.67
C ALA A 279 7.53 18.92 9.63
N PRO A 280 8.74 19.49 9.52
CA PRO A 280 9.06 20.52 8.52
C PRO A 280 9.19 19.89 7.11
N GLY A 281 8.20 19.09 6.69
CA GLY A 281 8.13 18.42 5.41
C GLY A 281 7.39 19.24 4.35
N ARG A 282 7.32 18.67 3.14
CA ARG A 282 6.55 19.17 2.01
C ARG A 282 5.68 18.06 1.46
N ASP A 283 4.52 18.42 0.92
CA ASP A 283 3.64 17.48 0.24
C ASP A 283 4.27 17.01 -1.07
N ALA A 284 4.84 15.80 -1.06
CA ALA A 284 5.55 15.25 -2.20
C ALA A 284 5.49 13.71 -2.26
N GLN A 285 5.74 13.19 -3.46
CA GLN A 285 6.09 11.80 -3.71
C GLN A 285 7.59 11.70 -3.84
N VAL A 286 8.17 10.64 -3.28
CA VAL A 286 9.60 10.39 -3.31
C VAL A 286 9.90 8.99 -3.81
N GLU A 287 11.00 8.85 -4.56
CA GLU A 287 11.53 7.55 -4.97
C GLU A 287 12.96 7.40 -4.47
N LEU A 288 13.21 6.29 -3.79
CA LEU A 288 14.50 5.91 -3.23
C LEU A 288 15.04 4.67 -3.92
N ARG A 289 16.35 4.68 -4.22
CA ARG A 289 17.04 3.51 -4.78
C ARG A 289 18.37 3.27 -4.08
N SER A 290 18.70 2.01 -3.88
CA SER A 290 19.98 1.54 -3.35
C SER A 290 20.61 0.51 -4.27
N ALA A 291 21.94 0.55 -4.39
CA ALA A 291 22.73 -0.42 -5.14
C ALA A 291 23.66 -1.27 -4.24
N ASP A 292 23.61 -1.06 -2.91
CA ASP A 292 24.57 -1.63 -1.95
C ASP A 292 23.90 -2.30 -0.74
N GLY A 293 22.67 -2.79 -0.94
CA GLY A 293 21.88 -3.45 0.11
C GLY A 293 21.42 -2.48 1.19
N TRP A 294 21.07 -1.26 0.81
CA TRP A 294 20.55 -0.22 1.69
C TRP A 294 21.55 0.24 2.78
N ARG A 295 22.86 0.23 2.45
CA ARG A 295 23.86 0.97 3.22
C ARG A 295 23.77 2.46 2.90
N THR A 296 23.63 2.74 1.61
CA THR A 296 23.30 4.06 1.09
C THR A 296 22.09 3.99 0.19
N ALA A 297 21.34 5.07 0.10
CA ALA A 297 20.27 5.21 -0.87
C ALA A 297 20.27 6.61 -1.48
N ARG A 298 19.87 6.71 -2.75
CA ARG A 298 19.68 7.97 -3.44
C ARG A 298 18.20 8.28 -3.50
N THR A 299 17.83 9.51 -3.17
CA THR A 299 16.56 10.08 -3.58
C THR A 299 16.68 10.42 -5.06
N VAL A 300 16.05 9.64 -5.93
CA VAL A 300 16.17 9.76 -7.39
C VAL A 300 15.09 10.64 -8.00
N ALA A 301 13.95 10.76 -7.33
CA ALA A 301 12.86 11.64 -7.72
C ALA A 301 12.17 12.23 -6.49
N VAL A 302 11.74 13.48 -6.61
CA VAL A 302 10.80 14.16 -5.70
C VAL A 302 9.84 14.96 -6.59
N HIS A 303 8.56 14.60 -6.53
CA HIS A 303 7.50 15.29 -7.26
C HIS A 303 6.55 15.94 -6.26
N ALA A 304 6.25 17.21 -6.44
CA ALA A 304 5.22 17.86 -5.61
C ALA A 304 3.90 17.11 -5.75
N SER A 305 3.24 16.86 -4.63
CA SER A 305 1.93 16.26 -4.63
C SER A 305 0.90 17.22 -5.23
N ALA A 306 0.01 16.70 -6.08
CA ALA A 306 -1.10 17.48 -6.62
C ALA A 306 -2.23 17.67 -5.57
N ASP A 307 -2.26 16.81 -4.55
CA ASP A 307 -3.26 16.86 -3.49
C ASP A 307 -2.57 17.15 -2.15
N PRO A 308 -3.21 17.91 -1.25
CA PRO A 308 -2.58 18.30 0.01
C PRO A 308 -2.47 17.13 0.99
N ALA A 309 -1.43 17.17 1.82
CA ALA A 309 -1.20 16.25 2.93
C ALA A 309 -1.31 14.76 2.53
N PRO A 310 -0.51 14.27 1.56
CA PRO A 310 -0.50 12.85 1.24
C PRO A 310 0.08 12.06 2.42
N THR A 311 -0.60 10.97 2.82
CA THR A 311 -0.21 10.15 3.98
C THR A 311 0.20 8.73 3.59
N ALA A 312 -0.36 8.18 2.54
CA ALA A 312 -0.05 6.81 2.12
C ALA A 312 0.26 6.70 0.63
N VAL A 313 1.07 5.70 0.30
CA VAL A 313 1.29 5.21 -1.06
C VAL A 313 0.95 3.72 -1.11
N THR A 314 0.21 3.29 -2.13
CA THR A 314 -0.23 1.91 -2.28
C THR A 314 -0.07 1.40 -3.71
N ALA A 315 0.08 0.09 -3.86
CA ALA A 315 -0.13 -0.55 -5.14
C ALA A 315 -1.56 -0.30 -5.64
N GLY A 316 -1.78 -0.46 -6.93
CA GLY A 316 -3.08 -0.29 -7.54
C GLY A 316 -3.27 -1.20 -8.75
N PRO A 317 -4.40 -1.08 -9.44
CA PRO A 317 -4.74 -1.92 -10.59
C PRO A 317 -3.72 -1.77 -11.72
N GLY A 318 -3.48 -2.88 -12.42
CA GLY A 318 -2.53 -2.91 -13.55
C GLY A 318 -1.07 -2.67 -13.15
N GLY A 319 -0.72 -2.87 -11.87
CA GLY A 319 0.61 -2.62 -11.33
C GLY A 319 0.98 -1.14 -11.23
N GLY A 320 0.00 -0.23 -11.27
CA GLY A 320 0.21 1.19 -10.97
C GLY A 320 0.39 1.43 -9.48
N PHE A 321 0.81 2.64 -9.13
CA PHE A 321 0.89 3.10 -7.76
C PHE A 321 -0.04 4.29 -7.56
N TYR A 322 -0.59 4.42 -6.37
CA TYR A 322 -1.50 5.49 -6.00
C TYR A 322 -1.09 6.10 -4.67
N GLN A 323 -1.18 7.41 -4.56
CA GLN A 323 -1.11 8.11 -3.29
C GLN A 323 -2.51 8.37 -2.75
N LEU A 324 -2.63 8.46 -1.43
CA LEU A 324 -3.82 8.89 -0.73
C LEU A 324 -3.62 10.30 -0.17
N SER A 325 -4.62 11.16 -0.35
CA SER A 325 -4.82 12.40 0.41
C SER A 325 -6.19 12.33 1.09
N GLY A 326 -6.18 12.16 2.40
CA GLY A 326 -7.40 12.06 3.22
C GLY A 326 -7.81 13.37 3.88
N ARG A 327 -7.22 14.51 3.48
CA ARG A 327 -7.47 15.85 4.04
C ARG A 327 -7.19 15.93 5.53
N MET A 328 -6.06 15.31 5.94
CA MET A 328 -5.58 15.42 7.31
C MET A 328 -5.25 16.87 7.70
N ASP A 329 -4.85 17.69 6.72
CA ASP A 329 -4.66 19.13 6.87
C ASP A 329 -5.89 19.83 7.46
N LEU A 330 -7.06 19.48 6.94
CA LEU A 330 -8.34 20.04 7.43
C LEU A 330 -8.71 19.47 8.80
N LEU A 331 -8.59 18.15 8.97
CA LEU A 331 -8.96 17.49 10.23
C LEU A 331 -8.16 18.06 11.41
N PHE A 332 -6.84 18.22 11.27
CA PHE A 332 -6.00 18.78 12.33
C PHE A 332 -6.21 20.28 12.53
N ALA A 333 -6.74 20.99 11.52
CA ALA A 333 -7.21 22.37 11.65
C ALA A 333 -8.63 22.49 12.23
N GLY A 334 -9.27 21.36 12.62
CA GLY A 334 -10.63 21.34 13.16
C GLY A 334 -11.74 21.45 12.11
N THR A 335 -11.43 21.29 10.82
CA THR A 335 -12.38 21.36 9.71
C THR A 335 -12.64 19.95 9.17
N LEU A 336 -13.90 19.58 8.96
CA LEU A 336 -14.25 18.29 8.41
C LEU A 336 -14.33 18.35 6.87
N SER A 337 -13.99 17.23 6.24
CA SER A 337 -14.11 17.02 4.79
C SER A 337 -14.80 15.69 4.52
N ASP A 338 -15.74 15.70 3.59
CA ASP A 338 -16.42 14.49 3.10
C ASP A 338 -15.72 13.89 1.88
N SER A 339 -14.63 14.51 1.42
CA SER A 339 -13.88 14.07 0.25
C SER A 339 -12.45 13.70 0.57
N PHE A 340 -11.93 12.71 -0.16
CA PHE A 340 -10.54 12.29 -0.17
C PHE A 340 -10.15 11.84 -1.59
N VAL A 341 -8.88 11.75 -1.88
CA VAL A 341 -8.38 11.44 -3.23
C VAL A 341 -7.39 10.27 -3.19
N LEU A 342 -7.60 9.29 -4.08
CA LEU A 342 -6.59 8.32 -4.47
C LEU A 342 -6.12 8.68 -5.88
N ARG A 343 -4.88 9.11 -6.01
CA ARG A 343 -4.30 9.55 -7.29
C ARG A 343 -3.17 8.64 -7.72
N ARG A 344 -3.23 8.20 -8.99
CA ARG A 344 -2.15 7.46 -9.62
C ARG A 344 -0.91 8.34 -9.78
N ILE A 345 0.24 7.79 -9.41
CA ILE A 345 1.55 8.44 -9.46
C ILE A 345 2.49 7.70 -10.40
#